data_a6ff80d19712ea04c12c5af32d21dde0
#
_entry.id   a6ff80d19712ea04c12c5af32d21dde0
#
_cell.length_a   1.000
_cell.length_b   1.000
_cell.length_c   1.000
_cell.angle_alpha   90.00
_cell.angle_beta   90.00
_cell.angle_gamma   90.00
#
_symmetry.space_group_name_H-M   'P 1'
#
loop_
_entity.id
_entity.type
_entity.pdbx_description
1 polymer ?
#
loop_
_entity_poly.entity_id
_entity_poly.type
_entity_poly.pdbx_seq_one_letter_code
_entity_poly.pdbx_strand_id
1 'polypeptide(L)'
;MPPMFQPGDIVFAPWRAEDGNEKYRYMVVLAWSAALGMYAMWVSSIKEGQQGGLYAFTENEREQAGFPVPSRYDPHRVIRFRPEHIRSGIVHSKPGRLSRKAMERIEIAVSQARPIPREY
;
A
#
# COMPACT_ATOMS: atom_id res chain seq x y z
N MET A 1 19.35 -2.11 -14.30
CA MET A 1 18.33 -1.07 -14.08
C MET A 1 17.83 -1.19 -12.64
N PRO A 2 17.74 -0.09 -11.91
CA PRO A 2 17.11 -0.15 -10.61
C PRO A 2 15.64 -0.54 -10.76
N PRO A 3 15.04 -1.20 -9.75
CA PRO A 3 13.61 -1.51 -9.79
C PRO A 3 12.80 -0.22 -9.83
N MET A 4 11.66 -0.24 -10.54
CA MET A 4 10.75 0.91 -10.60
C MET A 4 10.17 1.23 -9.22
N PHE A 5 9.86 0.19 -8.44
CA PHE A 5 9.32 0.31 -7.10
C PHE A 5 10.13 -0.55 -6.13
N GLN A 6 10.14 -0.16 -4.87
CA GLN A 6 10.76 -0.91 -3.79
C GLN A 6 9.75 -1.09 -2.65
N PRO A 7 9.89 -2.15 -1.84
CA PRO A 7 9.06 -2.30 -0.64
C PRO A 7 9.14 -1.07 0.24
N GLY A 8 7.99 -0.58 0.68
CA GLY A 8 7.90 0.65 1.48
C GLY A 8 7.62 1.91 0.69
N ASP A 9 7.76 1.87 -0.64
CA ASP A 9 7.35 3.01 -1.47
C ASP A 9 5.84 3.26 -1.30
N ILE A 10 5.46 4.53 -1.37
CA ILE A 10 4.07 4.93 -1.25
C ILE A 10 3.55 5.29 -2.64
N VAL A 11 2.39 4.78 -2.96
CA VAL A 11 1.69 5.10 -4.21
C VAL A 11 0.26 5.53 -3.91
N PHE A 12 -0.30 6.27 -4.85
CA PHE A 12 -1.72 6.63 -4.87
C PHE A 12 -2.32 5.96 -6.09
N ALA A 13 -3.21 4.98 -5.88
CA ALA A 13 -3.62 4.06 -6.92
C ALA A 13 -5.08 3.67 -6.75
N PRO A 14 -5.74 3.23 -7.84
CA PRO A 14 -7.17 2.92 -7.80
C PRO A 14 -7.44 1.58 -7.12
N TRP A 15 -8.49 1.56 -6.31
CA TRP A 15 -9.09 0.36 -5.75
C TRP A 15 -10.54 0.30 -6.22
N ARG A 16 -10.89 -0.76 -6.93
CA ARG A 16 -12.27 -0.97 -7.41
C ARG A 16 -13.05 -1.78 -6.38
N ALA A 17 -14.14 -1.19 -5.89
CA ALA A 17 -15.04 -1.86 -4.98
C ALA A 17 -15.91 -2.89 -5.71
N GLU A 18 -16.58 -3.76 -4.95
CA GLU A 18 -17.45 -4.81 -5.53
C GLU A 18 -18.59 -4.24 -6.36
N ASP A 19 -19.08 -3.05 -6.03
CA ASP A 19 -20.12 -2.35 -6.77
C ASP A 19 -19.62 -1.70 -8.06
N GLY A 20 -18.33 -1.86 -8.39
CA GLY A 20 -17.72 -1.28 -9.57
C GLY A 20 -17.20 0.14 -9.37
N ASN A 21 -17.48 0.79 -8.25
CA ASN A 21 -16.93 2.11 -7.95
C ASN A 21 -15.44 2.02 -7.68
N GLU A 22 -14.70 2.97 -8.24
CA GLU A 22 -13.26 3.01 -8.13
C GLU A 22 -12.85 4.27 -7.37
N LYS A 23 -11.99 4.10 -6.36
CA LYS A 23 -11.44 5.22 -5.60
C LYS A 23 -9.93 5.10 -5.55
N TYR A 24 -9.25 6.22 -5.69
CA TYR A 24 -7.82 6.30 -5.46
C TYR A 24 -7.53 6.31 -3.97
N ARG A 25 -6.52 5.54 -3.58
CA ARG A 25 -6.10 5.40 -2.19
C ARG A 25 -4.60 5.36 -2.07
N TYR A 26 -4.10 5.77 -0.91
CA TYR A 26 -2.71 5.49 -0.57
C TYR A 26 -2.53 4.00 -0.40
N MET A 27 -1.42 3.49 -0.88
CA MET A 27 -1.03 2.09 -0.73
C MET A 27 0.47 2.00 -0.47
N VAL A 28 0.86 0.95 0.24
CA VAL A 28 2.27 0.63 0.49
C VAL A 28 2.69 -0.46 -0.48
N VAL A 29 3.75 -0.22 -1.23
CA VAL A 29 4.31 -1.24 -2.12
C VAL A 29 4.95 -2.35 -1.29
N LEU A 30 4.54 -3.58 -1.54
CA LEU A 30 5.09 -4.77 -0.90
C LEU A 30 6.15 -5.45 -1.76
N ALA A 31 5.95 -5.47 -3.07
CA ALA A 31 6.87 -6.12 -4.00
C ALA A 31 6.69 -5.56 -5.41
N TRP A 32 7.75 -5.67 -6.21
CA TRP A 32 7.76 -5.29 -7.61
C TRP A 32 8.63 -6.24 -8.41
N SER A 33 8.16 -6.61 -9.59
CA SER A 33 9.01 -7.22 -10.60
C SER A 33 8.56 -6.75 -11.99
N ALA A 34 9.51 -6.70 -12.93
CA ALA A 34 9.19 -6.28 -14.29
C ALA A 34 8.23 -7.25 -14.99
N ALA A 35 8.26 -8.53 -14.61
CA ALA A 35 7.41 -9.56 -15.21
C ALA A 35 6.01 -9.61 -14.61
N LEU A 36 5.89 -9.47 -13.28
CA LEU A 36 4.63 -9.70 -12.56
C LEU A 36 3.90 -8.42 -12.20
N GLY A 37 4.60 -7.27 -12.18
CA GLY A 37 4.03 -6.00 -11.79
C GLY A 37 4.23 -5.68 -10.31
N MET A 38 3.32 -4.93 -9.74
CA MET A 38 3.42 -4.38 -8.39
C MET A 38 2.35 -4.97 -7.49
N TYR A 39 2.77 -5.40 -6.30
CA TYR A 39 1.87 -5.77 -5.21
C TYR A 39 1.82 -4.64 -4.21
N ALA A 40 0.65 -4.17 -3.88
CA ALA A 40 0.45 -3.05 -2.96
C ALA A 40 -0.62 -3.37 -1.94
N MET A 41 -0.47 -2.79 -0.75
CA MET A 41 -1.34 -3.05 0.39
C MET A 41 -2.19 -1.82 0.66
N TRP A 42 -3.46 -2.05 0.96
CA TRP A 42 -4.45 -1.04 1.29
C TRP A 42 -4.05 -0.24 2.53
N VAL A 43 -4.26 1.07 2.45
CA VAL A 43 -4.14 1.99 3.58
C VAL A 43 -5.44 2.76 3.71
N SER A 44 -5.93 2.92 4.92
CA SER A 44 -7.11 3.72 5.20
C SER A 44 -6.83 4.73 6.30
N SER A 45 -7.58 5.83 6.30
CA SER A 45 -7.51 6.83 7.37
C SER A 45 -8.20 6.29 8.63
N ILE A 46 -7.68 6.72 9.78
CA ILE A 46 -8.34 6.51 11.08
C ILE A 46 -9.20 7.73 11.32
N LYS A 47 -10.52 7.53 11.41
CA LYS A 47 -11.46 8.62 11.64
C LYS A 47 -11.37 9.11 13.07
N GLU A 48 -11.69 10.39 13.27
CA GLU A 48 -11.76 10.99 14.59
C GLU A 48 -12.64 10.15 15.52
N GLY A 49 -12.15 9.91 16.73
CA GLY A 49 -12.84 9.08 17.71
C GLY A 49 -12.64 7.58 17.55
N GLN A 50 -11.98 7.14 16.47
CA GLN A 50 -11.64 5.73 16.27
C GLN A 50 -10.24 5.44 16.78
N GLN A 51 -10.05 4.21 17.27
CA GLN A 51 -8.70 3.69 17.55
C GLN A 51 -8.17 3.02 16.31
N GLY A 52 -6.86 3.19 16.06
CA GLY A 52 -6.21 2.61 14.89
C GLY A 52 -6.04 1.09 14.96
N GLY A 53 -6.00 0.55 16.18
CA GLY A 53 -5.81 -0.87 16.40
C GLY A 53 -4.39 -1.34 16.14
N LEU A 54 -4.26 -2.65 15.94
CA LEU A 54 -2.97 -3.33 15.82
C LEU A 54 -2.15 -2.86 14.59
N TYR A 55 -2.82 -2.44 13.54
CA TYR A 55 -2.18 -2.09 12.28
C TYR A 55 -2.07 -0.57 12.05
N ALA A 56 -2.20 0.22 13.10
CA ALA A 56 -2.00 1.66 13.00
C ALA A 56 -0.54 1.99 12.72
N PHE A 57 -0.31 2.95 11.84
CA PHE A 57 1.01 3.55 11.69
C PHE A 57 1.30 4.45 12.88
N THR A 58 2.54 4.44 13.34
CA THR A 58 3.00 5.43 14.32
C THR A 58 3.03 6.82 13.68
N GLU A 59 3.09 7.87 14.48
CA GLU A 59 3.20 9.24 13.95
C GLU A 59 4.45 9.41 13.09
N ASN A 60 5.57 8.82 13.52
CA ASN A 60 6.80 8.86 12.75
C ASN A 60 6.66 8.15 11.40
N GLU A 61 6.01 7.00 11.37
CA GLU A 61 5.74 6.26 10.13
C GLU A 61 4.80 7.04 9.21
N ARG A 62 3.78 7.67 9.76
CA ARG A 62 2.87 8.52 9.00
C ARG A 62 3.64 9.64 8.30
N GLU A 63 4.55 10.29 9.00
CA GLU A 63 5.40 11.34 8.44
C GLU A 63 6.33 10.82 7.36
N GLN A 64 6.98 9.67 7.60
CA GLN A 64 7.84 9.01 6.60
C GLN A 64 7.09 8.73 5.30
N ALA A 65 5.89 8.20 5.43
CA ALA A 65 5.06 7.84 4.29
C ALA A 65 4.43 9.05 3.60
N GLY A 66 4.28 10.16 4.32
CA GLY A 66 3.60 11.36 3.80
C GLY A 66 2.08 11.25 3.82
N PHE A 67 1.51 10.39 4.65
CA PHE A 67 0.06 10.33 4.80
C PHE A 67 -0.45 11.60 5.48
N PRO A 68 -1.48 12.25 4.93
CA PRO A 68 -1.94 13.55 5.46
C PRO A 68 -2.66 13.44 6.80
N VAL A 69 -3.12 12.25 7.18
CA VAL A 69 -3.89 12.01 8.39
C VAL A 69 -3.42 10.70 9.05
N PRO A 70 -3.71 10.49 10.34
CA PRO A 70 -3.46 9.20 10.97
C PRO A 70 -4.08 8.07 10.14
N SER A 71 -3.33 7.00 9.94
CA SER A 71 -3.69 5.95 9.00
C SER A 71 -3.33 4.58 9.55
N ARG A 72 -3.96 3.56 8.96
CA ARG A 72 -3.66 2.16 9.26
C ARG A 72 -3.56 1.37 7.96
N TYR A 73 -2.82 0.28 8.00
CA TYR A 73 -2.74 -0.64 6.88
C TYR A 73 -3.63 -1.86 7.13
N ASP A 74 -4.03 -2.51 6.04
CA ASP A 74 -4.80 -3.75 6.12
C ASP A 74 -4.02 -4.87 5.43
N PRO A 75 -3.39 -5.78 6.20
CA PRO A 75 -2.57 -6.85 5.63
C PRO A 75 -3.39 -7.91 4.90
N HIS A 76 -4.71 -7.88 5.01
CA HIS A 76 -5.61 -8.78 4.28
C HIS A 76 -5.97 -8.25 2.90
N ARG A 77 -5.71 -6.98 2.60
CA ARG A 77 -6.10 -6.32 1.35
C ARG A 77 -4.87 -5.95 0.53
N VAL A 78 -4.48 -6.88 -0.31
CA VAL A 78 -3.36 -6.71 -1.24
C VAL A 78 -3.91 -6.74 -2.66
N ILE A 79 -3.41 -5.85 -3.51
CA ILE A 79 -3.80 -5.76 -4.92
C ILE A 79 -2.56 -5.88 -5.80
N ARG A 80 -2.71 -6.53 -6.96
CA ARG A 80 -1.66 -6.58 -7.97
C ARG A 80 -2.03 -5.70 -9.16
N PHE A 81 -1.14 -4.80 -9.52
CA PHE A 81 -1.17 -4.05 -10.77
C PHE A 81 -0.18 -4.67 -11.73
N ARG A 82 -0.67 -5.14 -12.88
CA ARG A 82 0.20 -5.73 -13.90
C ARG A 82 1.10 -4.67 -14.55
N PRO A 83 2.18 -5.08 -15.22
CA PRO A 83 3.07 -4.11 -15.89
C PRO A 83 2.33 -3.17 -16.85
N GLU A 84 1.35 -3.65 -17.59
CA GLU A 84 0.56 -2.79 -18.49
C GLU A 84 -0.23 -1.73 -17.76
N HIS A 85 -0.72 -2.01 -16.55
CA HIS A 85 -1.41 -1.00 -15.72
C HIS A 85 -0.43 0.07 -15.24
N ILE A 86 0.78 -0.34 -14.87
CA ILE A 86 1.83 0.60 -14.47
C ILE A 86 2.18 1.52 -15.63
N ARG A 87 2.35 0.96 -16.82
CA ARG A 87 2.67 1.75 -18.03
C ARG A 87 1.55 2.71 -18.43
N SER A 88 0.30 2.40 -18.09
CA SER A 88 -0.83 3.28 -18.38
C SER A 88 -0.87 4.54 -17.53
N GLY A 89 -0.07 4.60 -16.45
CA GLY A 89 0.02 5.77 -15.59
C GLY A 89 -1.05 5.89 -14.53
N ILE A 90 -1.82 4.83 -14.27
CA ILE A 90 -2.88 4.87 -13.25
C ILE A 90 -2.34 4.80 -11.82
N VAL A 91 -1.09 4.37 -11.64
CA VAL A 91 -0.45 4.32 -10.34
C VAL A 91 0.46 5.52 -10.19
N HIS A 92 0.19 6.37 -9.20
CA HIS A 92 0.95 7.59 -8.97
C HIS A 92 1.95 7.38 -7.83
N SER A 93 3.24 7.50 -8.13
CA SER A 93 4.29 7.45 -7.12
C SER A 93 4.21 8.67 -6.21
N LYS A 94 4.44 8.46 -4.91
CA LYS A 94 4.52 9.51 -3.92
C LYS A 94 5.94 9.58 -3.37
N PRO A 95 6.38 10.75 -2.86
CA PRO A 95 7.78 10.89 -2.42
C PRO A 95 8.09 10.15 -1.13
N GLY A 96 7.08 9.81 -0.33
CA GLY A 96 7.29 9.14 0.97
C GLY A 96 7.75 7.70 0.81
N ARG A 97 8.40 7.22 1.86
CA ARG A 97 8.84 5.82 1.95
C ARG A 97 8.92 5.39 3.40
N LEU A 98 8.37 4.23 3.72
CA LEU A 98 8.49 3.66 5.05
C LEU A 98 9.88 3.09 5.25
N SER A 99 10.39 3.19 6.48
CA SER A 99 11.67 2.64 6.85
C SER A 99 11.67 1.11 6.74
N ARG A 100 12.86 0.53 6.64
CA ARG A 100 13.03 -0.91 6.65
C ARG A 100 12.44 -1.54 7.90
N LYS A 101 12.62 -0.90 9.06
CA LYS A 101 12.07 -1.38 10.33
C LYS A 101 10.54 -1.44 10.30
N ALA A 102 9.89 -0.42 9.76
CA ALA A 102 8.44 -0.41 9.60
C ALA A 102 8.00 -1.53 8.65
N MET A 103 8.73 -1.71 7.54
CA MET A 103 8.40 -2.74 6.57
C MET A 103 8.57 -4.16 7.13
N GLU A 104 9.55 -4.40 7.98
CA GLU A 104 9.70 -5.71 8.64
C GLU A 104 8.45 -6.07 9.44
N ARG A 105 7.92 -5.12 10.19
CA ARG A 105 6.68 -5.31 10.96
C ARG A 105 5.49 -5.59 10.04
N ILE A 106 5.36 -4.81 8.96
CA ILE A 106 4.28 -4.94 7.99
C ILE A 106 4.37 -6.30 7.28
N GLU A 107 5.55 -6.70 6.86
CA GLU A 107 5.76 -7.97 6.16
C GLU A 107 5.42 -9.17 7.05
N ILE A 108 5.70 -9.10 8.35
CA ILE A 108 5.27 -10.12 9.30
C ILE A 108 3.74 -10.20 9.35
N ALA A 109 3.06 -9.07 9.43
CA ALA A 109 1.61 -9.02 9.46
C ALA A 109 1.00 -9.60 8.18
N VAL A 110 1.55 -9.26 7.01
CA VAL A 110 1.12 -9.79 5.72
C VAL A 110 1.34 -11.29 5.66
N SER A 111 2.50 -11.76 6.11
CA SER A 111 2.83 -13.19 6.15
C SER A 111 1.83 -13.98 7.00
N GLN A 112 1.43 -13.42 8.14
CA GLN A 112 0.44 -14.05 9.03
C GLN A 112 -0.97 -14.01 8.45
N ALA A 113 -1.33 -12.94 7.77
CA ALA A 113 -2.65 -12.77 7.18
C ALA A 113 -2.86 -13.66 5.95
N ARG A 114 -1.79 -13.99 5.23
CA ARG A 114 -1.81 -14.82 4.02
C ARG A 114 -2.85 -14.32 2.99
N PRO A 115 -2.80 -13.06 2.60
CA PRO A 115 -3.79 -12.52 1.68
C PRO A 115 -3.69 -13.19 0.31
N ILE A 116 -4.84 -13.34 -0.34
CA ILE A 116 -4.88 -13.69 -1.76
C ILE A 116 -4.92 -12.36 -2.51
N PRO A 117 -3.85 -12.00 -3.26
CA PRO A 117 -3.83 -10.71 -3.94
C PRO A 117 -4.99 -10.58 -4.92
N ARG A 118 -5.67 -9.44 -4.84
CA ARG A 118 -6.71 -9.08 -5.77
C ARG A 118 -6.06 -8.59 -7.07
N GLU A 119 -6.59 -8.99 -8.20
CA GLU A 119 -6.17 -8.44 -9.49
C GLU A 119 -6.92 -7.14 -9.77
N TYR A 120 -6.19 -6.13 -10.20
CA TYR A 120 -6.81 -4.86 -10.60
C TYR A 120 -7.71 -4.99 -11.82
#